data_8aa042f97e4be376e47b9e4d0d8bc15a
#
_entry.id   8aa042f97e4be376e47b9e4d0d8bc15a
#
_cell.length_a   1.000
_cell.length_b   1.000
_cell.length_c   1.000
_cell.angle_alpha   90.00
_cell.angle_beta   90.00
_cell.angle_gamma   90.00
#
_symmetry.space_group_name_H-M   'P 1'
#
loop_
_entity.id
_entity.type
_entity.pdbx_description
1 polymer ?
#
loop_
_entity_poly.entity_id
_entity_poly.type
_entity_poly.pdbx_seq_one_letter_code
_entity_poly.pdbx_strand_id
1 'polypeptide(L)'
;MKKSLNLLAAIIFCISLTTGIFAQPNTVSKTSTKSNEKTSSSKKTNEVVTIEKIEKDMAEALTLVQDKHYSGNDLKYNELFKSSIDSMLHTLDPHSNYFDSKEFEEFRSNQNSRYYGIGATINDLRDRNGKVIATFIKATFDGAPANRAGLRYGDKIVEVNGKPMLGKPFPTVRDELRGPRGTVAKLVIERYGTGKRENIEIIRDAVSTPSISEAYMFRPGIGYIAMTGGFNRTTFDEFRAAMRKLKAQGMQHVILDLRGNGGGLVNQAYYVANTFLESGQTIFTQKGRQRRSARSYAAENPNPDNTPIVVMVNGSTASASEILAGALQDHDRALIVGENTFGKGLVQNPYMLKYGSMLL
;
A
#
# COMPACT_ATOMS: atom_id res chain seq x y z
N MET A 1 56.83 -3.19 -10.89
CA MET A 1 57.17 -4.32 -11.79
C MET A 1 56.04 -5.36 -11.71
N LYS A 2 55.60 -5.80 -12.90
CA LYS A 2 54.71 -6.96 -13.21
C LYS A 2 53.25 -6.81 -12.75
N LYS A 3 52.27 -6.41 -13.63
CA LYS A 3 51.61 -7.08 -14.79
C LYS A 3 50.55 -8.10 -14.31
N SER A 4 49.32 -7.67 -14.41
CA SER A 4 48.25 -8.12 -15.32
C SER A 4 47.76 -9.57 -15.13
N LEU A 5 46.45 -9.78 -15.05
CA LEU A 5 45.73 -10.44 -16.12
C LEU A 5 44.19 -10.31 -15.94
N ASN A 6 43.60 -9.81 -17.00
CA ASN A 6 42.12 -9.80 -17.20
C ASN A 6 41.62 -11.22 -17.43
N LEU A 7 40.45 -11.56 -16.90
CA LEU A 7 39.65 -12.64 -17.44
C LEU A 7 38.22 -12.20 -17.69
N LEU A 8 37.95 -11.94 -18.95
CA LEU A 8 36.64 -11.64 -19.53
C LEU A 8 35.93 -13.01 -19.67
N ALA A 9 34.83 -13.24 -18.98
CA ALA A 9 33.95 -14.37 -19.23
C ALA A 9 32.73 -13.87 -20.02
N ALA A 10 32.73 -14.26 -21.33
CA ALA A 10 31.63 -14.04 -22.23
C ALA A 10 30.50 -15.02 -21.92
N ILE A 11 29.32 -14.51 -21.59
CA ILE A 11 28.09 -15.31 -21.51
C ILE A 11 27.46 -15.33 -22.90
N ILE A 12 27.47 -16.53 -23.52
CA ILE A 12 26.82 -16.82 -24.80
C ILE A 12 25.32 -16.96 -24.53
N PHE A 13 24.54 -16.10 -25.15
CA PHE A 13 23.09 -16.15 -25.16
C PHE A 13 22.68 -17.02 -26.38
N CYS A 14 22.19 -18.24 -26.15
CA CYS A 14 21.58 -19.08 -27.20
C CYS A 14 20.17 -18.56 -27.49
N ILE A 15 20.01 -17.88 -28.62
CA ILE A 15 18.71 -17.57 -29.22
C ILE A 15 18.36 -18.73 -30.14
N SER A 16 17.37 -19.54 -29.76
CA SER A 16 16.77 -20.54 -30.66
C SER A 16 15.76 -19.87 -31.59
N LEU A 17 16.15 -19.66 -32.83
CA LEU A 17 15.23 -19.28 -33.92
C LEU A 17 14.42 -20.54 -34.32
N THR A 18 13.10 -20.51 -34.11
CA THR A 18 12.17 -21.40 -34.74
C THR A 18 11.71 -20.79 -36.07
N THR A 19 12.21 -21.33 -37.18
CA THR A 19 11.77 -21.00 -38.53
C THR A 19 10.37 -21.55 -38.79
N GLY A 20 9.41 -20.67 -39.01
CA GLY A 20 8.08 -21.02 -39.48
C GLY A 20 8.14 -21.42 -40.96
N ILE A 21 7.64 -22.59 -41.26
CA ILE A 21 7.46 -23.10 -42.64
C ILE A 21 6.14 -22.57 -43.15
N PHE A 22 6.20 -21.69 -44.16
CA PHE A 22 5.03 -21.31 -44.96
C PHE A 22 4.74 -22.41 -45.98
N ALA A 23 3.59 -23.06 -45.88
CA ALA A 23 3.07 -23.95 -46.93
C ALA A 23 2.18 -23.16 -47.87
N GLN A 24 2.53 -23.17 -49.15
CA GLN A 24 1.69 -22.65 -50.25
C GLN A 24 0.57 -23.65 -50.61
N PRO A 25 -0.57 -23.17 -51.10
CA PRO A 25 -1.70 -24.05 -51.46
C PRO A 25 -1.53 -24.69 -52.84
N ASN A 26 -1.58 -26.00 -52.88
CA ASN A 26 -1.71 -26.76 -54.14
C ASN A 26 -3.19 -26.87 -54.53
N THR A 27 -3.51 -26.37 -55.70
CA THR A 27 -4.75 -26.63 -56.44
C THR A 27 -4.76 -28.06 -57.00
N VAL A 28 -5.73 -28.87 -56.61
CA VAL A 28 -6.09 -30.09 -57.37
C VAL A 28 -7.61 -30.22 -57.49
N SER A 29 -7.93 -30.59 -58.69
CA SER A 29 -9.18 -30.75 -59.42
C SER A 29 -10.27 -31.60 -58.73
N LYS A 30 -11.51 -31.25 -59.08
CA LYS A 30 -12.78 -31.89 -58.74
C LYS A 30 -12.86 -33.36 -59.19
N THR A 31 -13.37 -34.21 -58.28
CA THR A 31 -14.19 -35.37 -58.70
C THR A 31 -15.31 -35.54 -57.64
N SER A 32 -16.52 -35.56 -58.16
CA SER A 32 -17.77 -35.66 -57.43
C SER A 32 -18.02 -37.10 -56.95
N THR A 33 -18.29 -37.27 -55.64
CA THR A 33 -19.13 -38.41 -55.18
C THR A 33 -20.04 -37.94 -54.07
N LYS A 34 -21.34 -38.06 -54.29
CA LYS A 34 -22.37 -37.74 -53.33
C LYS A 34 -22.43 -38.81 -52.26
N SER A 35 -22.18 -38.45 -50.97
CA SER A 35 -22.72 -39.16 -49.84
C SER A 35 -23.36 -38.16 -48.91
N ASN A 36 -24.66 -38.38 -48.63
CA ASN A 36 -25.46 -37.62 -47.71
C ASN A 36 -25.01 -37.93 -46.29
N GLU A 37 -24.26 -37.05 -45.68
CA GLU A 37 -24.17 -36.95 -44.22
C GLU A 37 -24.75 -35.62 -43.77
N LYS A 38 -25.83 -35.72 -43.00
CA LYS A 38 -26.42 -34.60 -42.29
C LYS A 38 -25.47 -34.14 -41.21
N THR A 39 -24.58 -33.22 -41.53
CA THR A 39 -23.80 -32.51 -40.53
C THR A 39 -24.72 -31.43 -39.95
N SER A 40 -25.21 -31.64 -38.72
CA SER A 40 -25.86 -30.62 -37.93
C SER A 40 -24.81 -29.54 -37.60
N SER A 41 -24.76 -28.49 -38.38
CA SER A 41 -24.01 -27.29 -38.02
C SER A 41 -24.73 -26.68 -36.80
N SER A 42 -24.25 -26.96 -35.62
CA SER A 42 -24.61 -26.16 -34.44
C SER A 42 -24.13 -24.73 -34.71
N LYS A 43 -25.05 -23.84 -35.10
CA LYS A 43 -24.85 -22.39 -34.96
C LYS A 43 -24.47 -22.17 -33.50
N LYS A 44 -23.20 -21.92 -33.19
CA LYS A 44 -22.81 -21.27 -31.94
C LYS A 44 -23.48 -19.90 -31.94
N THR A 45 -24.69 -19.84 -31.41
CA THR A 45 -25.28 -18.58 -30.99
C THR A 45 -24.30 -18.05 -29.92
N ASN A 46 -23.76 -16.85 -30.14
CA ASN A 46 -23.05 -16.11 -29.10
C ASN A 46 -24.10 -15.78 -28.02
N GLU A 47 -24.34 -16.75 -27.14
CA GLU A 47 -25.27 -16.57 -26.03
C GLU A 47 -24.64 -15.57 -25.07
N VAL A 48 -25.36 -14.48 -24.81
CA VAL A 48 -24.90 -13.44 -23.87
C VAL A 48 -24.78 -14.09 -22.49
N VAL A 49 -23.60 -14.09 -21.93
CA VAL A 49 -23.33 -14.58 -20.58
C VAL A 49 -23.96 -13.60 -19.59
N THR A 50 -24.95 -14.05 -18.82
CA THR A 50 -25.60 -13.22 -17.79
C THR A 50 -24.96 -13.47 -16.42
N ILE A 51 -25.24 -12.56 -15.47
CA ILE A 51 -24.74 -12.67 -14.09
C ILE A 51 -25.21 -13.98 -13.48
N GLU A 52 -26.48 -14.37 -13.67
CA GLU A 52 -27.08 -15.60 -13.12
C GLU A 52 -26.41 -16.88 -13.66
N LYS A 53 -25.93 -16.85 -14.91
CA LYS A 53 -25.18 -17.96 -15.49
C LYS A 53 -23.79 -18.05 -14.87
N ILE A 54 -23.11 -16.91 -14.70
CA ILE A 54 -21.81 -16.88 -14.04
C ILE A 54 -21.91 -17.37 -12.60
N GLU A 55 -22.92 -16.96 -11.85
CA GLU A 55 -23.16 -17.42 -10.47
C GLU A 55 -23.33 -18.93 -10.39
N LYS A 56 -24.10 -19.53 -11.30
CA LYS A 56 -24.29 -20.98 -11.37
C LYS A 56 -23.00 -21.72 -11.72
N ASP A 57 -22.28 -21.26 -12.72
CA ASP A 57 -21.02 -21.86 -13.15
C ASP A 57 -19.97 -21.77 -12.03
N MET A 58 -19.90 -20.67 -11.31
CA MET A 58 -19.00 -20.52 -10.16
C MET A 58 -19.36 -21.48 -9.02
N ALA A 59 -20.65 -21.65 -8.72
CA ALA A 59 -21.10 -22.58 -7.70
C ALA A 59 -20.78 -24.03 -8.07
N GLU A 60 -21.02 -24.42 -9.34
CA GLU A 60 -20.68 -25.74 -9.87
C GLU A 60 -19.16 -25.98 -9.84
N ALA A 61 -18.35 -25.00 -10.29
CA ALA A 61 -16.91 -25.08 -10.25
C ALA A 61 -16.37 -25.29 -8.82
N LEU A 62 -16.91 -24.56 -7.84
CA LEU A 62 -16.51 -24.74 -6.44
C LEU A 62 -16.85 -26.14 -5.94
N THR A 63 -18.02 -26.66 -6.28
CA THR A 63 -18.43 -28.04 -5.94
C THR A 63 -17.51 -29.05 -6.57
N LEU A 64 -17.19 -28.91 -7.86
CA LEU A 64 -16.25 -29.78 -8.56
C LEU A 64 -14.85 -29.75 -7.94
N VAL A 65 -14.35 -28.58 -7.58
CA VAL A 65 -13.05 -28.45 -6.88
C VAL A 65 -13.09 -29.17 -5.53
N GLN A 66 -14.16 -29.00 -4.77
CA GLN A 66 -14.32 -29.69 -3.49
C GLN A 66 -14.35 -31.21 -3.66
N ASP A 67 -15.06 -31.72 -4.66
CA ASP A 67 -15.29 -33.16 -4.83
C ASP A 67 -14.15 -33.88 -5.55
N LYS A 68 -13.42 -33.18 -6.42
CA LYS A 68 -12.44 -33.79 -7.35
C LYS A 68 -11.01 -33.38 -7.11
N HIS A 69 -10.75 -32.25 -6.51
CA HIS A 69 -9.38 -31.80 -6.28
C HIS A 69 -8.75 -32.53 -5.09
N TYR A 70 -7.44 -32.85 -5.20
CA TYR A 70 -6.70 -33.54 -4.14
C TYR A 70 -6.85 -32.89 -2.76
N SER A 71 -6.85 -31.54 -2.70
CA SER A 71 -7.03 -30.76 -1.46
C SER A 71 -8.49 -30.33 -1.23
N GLY A 72 -9.47 -30.99 -1.85
CA GLY A 72 -10.87 -30.56 -1.80
C GLY A 72 -11.46 -30.50 -0.37
N ASN A 73 -11.00 -31.38 0.54
CA ASN A 73 -11.42 -31.40 1.93
C ASN A 73 -10.80 -30.30 2.80
N ASP A 74 -9.69 -29.70 2.33
CA ASP A 74 -8.91 -28.67 3.07
C ASP A 74 -9.07 -27.28 2.46
N LEU A 75 -10.14 -27.04 1.70
CA LEU A 75 -10.37 -25.76 1.01
C LEU A 75 -10.59 -24.63 2.00
N LYS A 76 -9.78 -23.61 1.86
CA LYS A 76 -9.96 -22.35 2.59
C LYS A 76 -10.83 -21.41 1.75
N TYR A 77 -12.15 -21.54 1.90
CA TYR A 77 -13.12 -20.81 1.09
C TYR A 77 -12.91 -19.29 1.09
N ASN A 78 -12.55 -18.71 2.23
CA ASN A 78 -12.27 -17.26 2.31
C ASN A 78 -11.09 -16.85 1.44
N GLU A 79 -10.01 -17.64 1.40
CA GLU A 79 -8.83 -17.37 0.56
C GLU A 79 -9.18 -17.53 -0.92
N LEU A 80 -9.94 -18.56 -1.29
CA LEU A 80 -10.42 -18.77 -2.67
C LEU A 80 -11.34 -17.63 -3.13
N PHE A 81 -12.30 -17.26 -2.29
CA PHE A 81 -13.22 -16.16 -2.59
C PHE A 81 -12.46 -14.85 -2.76
N LYS A 82 -11.57 -14.52 -1.82
CA LYS A 82 -10.71 -13.32 -1.90
C LYS A 82 -9.91 -13.30 -3.20
N SER A 83 -9.22 -14.39 -3.52
CA SER A 83 -8.42 -14.50 -4.74
C SER A 83 -9.25 -14.31 -6.01
N SER A 84 -10.47 -14.87 -6.04
CA SER A 84 -11.40 -14.73 -7.17
C SER A 84 -11.85 -13.29 -7.37
N ILE A 85 -12.24 -12.60 -6.29
CA ILE A 85 -12.68 -11.21 -6.35
C ILE A 85 -11.51 -10.27 -6.66
N ASP A 86 -10.35 -10.45 -6.05
CA ASP A 86 -9.16 -9.64 -6.36
C ASP A 86 -8.74 -9.80 -7.83
N SER A 87 -8.76 -11.02 -8.37
CA SER A 87 -8.48 -11.26 -9.79
C SER A 87 -9.49 -10.56 -10.71
N MET A 88 -10.77 -10.57 -10.36
CA MET A 88 -11.81 -9.83 -11.08
C MET A 88 -11.56 -8.33 -11.03
N LEU A 89 -11.26 -7.78 -9.86
CA LEU A 89 -11.03 -6.35 -9.67
C LEU A 89 -9.78 -5.87 -10.41
N HIS A 90 -8.71 -6.65 -10.40
CA HIS A 90 -7.46 -6.33 -11.10
C HIS A 90 -7.58 -6.36 -12.62
N THR A 91 -8.66 -6.93 -13.19
CA THR A 91 -8.98 -6.75 -14.62
C THR A 91 -9.51 -5.34 -14.93
N LEU A 92 -10.02 -4.62 -13.94
CA LEU A 92 -10.56 -3.28 -14.08
C LEU A 92 -9.48 -2.21 -13.88
N ASP A 93 -8.72 -2.32 -12.79
CA ASP A 93 -7.58 -1.46 -12.47
C ASP A 93 -6.67 -2.12 -11.42
N PRO A 94 -5.40 -1.68 -11.29
CA PRO A 94 -4.46 -2.29 -10.36
C PRO A 94 -4.64 -1.87 -8.90
N HIS A 95 -5.61 -1.03 -8.58
CA HIS A 95 -5.77 -0.42 -7.25
C HIS A 95 -7.02 -0.89 -6.52
N SER A 96 -8.02 -1.37 -7.26
CA SER A 96 -9.25 -1.92 -6.67
C SER A 96 -8.94 -3.25 -5.96
N ASN A 97 -9.38 -3.39 -4.71
CA ASN A 97 -9.08 -4.54 -3.87
C ASN A 97 -10.28 -4.99 -3.05
N TYR A 98 -10.32 -6.27 -2.72
CA TYR A 98 -11.22 -6.83 -1.74
C TYR A 98 -10.50 -7.00 -0.40
N PHE A 99 -11.18 -6.64 0.67
CA PHE A 99 -10.73 -6.82 2.05
C PHE A 99 -11.70 -7.75 2.77
N ASP A 100 -11.18 -8.75 3.46
CA ASP A 100 -11.98 -9.45 4.46
C ASP A 100 -12.28 -8.52 5.66
N SER A 101 -13.12 -8.97 6.59
CA SER A 101 -13.52 -8.14 7.72
C SER A 101 -12.34 -7.68 8.57
N LYS A 102 -11.34 -8.55 8.76
CA LYS A 102 -10.14 -8.23 9.57
C LYS A 102 -9.24 -7.22 8.84
N GLU A 103 -8.96 -7.46 7.58
CA GLU A 103 -8.16 -6.55 6.74
C GLU A 103 -8.82 -5.17 6.64
N PHE A 104 -10.15 -5.13 6.53
CA PHE A 104 -10.88 -3.86 6.47
C PHE A 104 -10.85 -3.10 7.81
N GLU A 105 -10.92 -3.80 8.94
CA GLU A 105 -10.72 -3.19 10.26
C GLU A 105 -9.29 -2.63 10.41
N GLU A 106 -8.27 -3.34 9.95
CA GLU A 106 -6.89 -2.86 9.92
C GLU A 106 -6.75 -1.63 9.03
N PHE A 107 -7.34 -1.64 7.83
CA PHE A 107 -7.36 -0.48 6.93
C PHE A 107 -8.01 0.75 7.60
N ARG A 108 -9.18 0.58 8.21
CA ARG A 108 -9.87 1.66 8.96
C ARG A 108 -9.06 2.15 10.16
N SER A 109 -8.42 1.24 10.87
CA SER A 109 -7.57 1.57 12.01
C SER A 109 -6.38 2.44 11.59
N ASN A 110 -5.73 2.09 10.48
CA ASN A 110 -4.65 2.89 9.91
C ASN A 110 -5.14 4.30 9.51
N GLN A 111 -6.33 4.42 8.90
CA GLN A 111 -6.92 5.73 8.59
C GLN A 111 -7.23 6.58 9.83
N ASN A 112 -7.41 5.96 11.00
CA ASN A 112 -7.61 6.66 12.27
C ASN A 112 -6.30 7.08 12.95
N SER A 113 -5.16 7.03 12.25
CA SER A 113 -3.82 7.30 12.80
C SER A 113 -3.48 6.41 14.01
N ARG A 114 -3.98 5.19 14.03
CA ARG A 114 -3.82 4.26 15.15
C ARG A 114 -3.73 2.83 14.63
N TYR A 115 -2.91 2.04 15.28
CA TYR A 115 -2.98 0.59 15.20
C TYR A 115 -2.97 -0.01 16.60
N TYR A 116 -3.42 -1.24 16.73
CA TYR A 116 -3.38 -1.93 18.01
C TYR A 116 -2.17 -2.87 18.05
N GLY A 117 -1.27 -2.64 18.99
CA GLY A 117 -0.04 -3.38 19.11
C GLY A 117 0.84 -2.91 20.26
N ILE A 118 2.15 -3.12 20.12
CA ILE A 118 3.10 -2.82 21.20
C ILE A 118 3.73 -1.42 21.10
N GLY A 119 3.68 -0.76 19.95
CA GLY A 119 4.26 0.59 19.76
C GLY A 119 5.77 0.59 19.64
N ALA A 120 6.28 -0.18 18.68
CA ALA A 120 7.70 -0.21 18.33
C ALA A 120 7.88 -0.27 16.81
N THR A 121 8.94 0.33 16.32
CA THR A 121 9.48 0.10 14.98
C THR A 121 10.42 -1.09 15.05
N ILE A 122 10.24 -2.06 14.17
CA ILE A 122 11.06 -3.26 14.06
C ILE A 122 11.70 -3.34 12.67
N ASN A 123 12.83 -4.04 12.57
CA ASN A 123 13.50 -4.26 11.29
C ASN A 123 14.18 -5.63 11.26
N ASP A 124 14.46 -6.12 10.03
CA ASP A 124 15.21 -7.34 9.82
C ASP A 124 16.69 -7.17 10.18
N LEU A 125 17.23 -8.11 10.93
CA LEU A 125 18.66 -8.35 11.07
C LEU A 125 19.07 -9.41 10.04
N ARG A 126 19.99 -9.07 9.14
CA ARG A 126 20.44 -9.95 8.05
C ARG A 126 21.89 -10.36 8.24
N ASP A 127 22.21 -11.56 7.79
CA ASP A 127 23.59 -12.02 7.71
C ASP A 127 24.31 -11.40 6.48
N ARG A 128 25.58 -11.77 6.29
CA ARG A 128 26.41 -11.28 5.18
C ARG A 128 25.87 -11.70 3.79
N ASN A 129 25.03 -12.73 3.74
CA ASN A 129 24.42 -13.22 2.52
C ASN A 129 23.01 -12.62 2.27
N GLY A 130 22.58 -11.66 3.11
CA GLY A 130 21.27 -11.02 3.01
C GLY A 130 20.10 -11.83 3.61
N LYS A 131 20.36 -13.01 4.18
CA LYS A 131 19.34 -13.85 4.81
C LYS A 131 18.91 -13.23 6.13
N VAL A 132 17.60 -13.17 6.37
CA VAL A 132 17.05 -12.74 7.67
C VAL A 132 17.41 -13.76 8.75
N ILE A 133 18.07 -13.31 9.81
CA ILE A 133 18.46 -14.14 10.97
C ILE A 133 17.58 -13.83 12.19
N ALA A 134 17.09 -12.62 12.32
CA ALA A 134 16.18 -12.19 13.37
C ALA A 134 15.45 -10.90 12.97
N THR A 135 14.42 -10.55 13.72
CA THR A 135 13.83 -9.21 13.76
C THR A 135 14.21 -8.54 15.07
N PHE A 136 14.56 -7.26 15.03
CA PHE A 136 14.98 -6.50 16.22
C PHE A 136 14.20 -5.20 16.38
N ILE A 137 14.19 -4.67 17.60
CA ILE A 137 13.59 -3.37 17.94
C ILE A 137 14.51 -2.26 17.43
N LYS A 138 14.02 -1.45 16.46
CA LYS A 138 14.71 -0.27 15.96
C LYS A 138 14.44 0.97 16.83
N ALA A 139 13.20 1.11 17.31
CA ALA A 139 12.80 2.18 18.22
C ALA A 139 11.51 1.80 18.94
N THR A 140 11.26 2.36 20.09
CA THR A 140 9.95 2.35 20.76
C THR A 140 9.36 3.76 20.71
N PHE A 141 8.03 3.88 20.60
CA PHE A 141 7.38 5.18 20.68
C PHE A 141 7.23 5.60 22.14
N ASP A 142 7.47 6.85 22.42
CA ASP A 142 7.39 7.41 23.77
C ASP A 142 6.02 7.16 24.40
N GLY A 143 6.00 6.62 25.61
CA GLY A 143 4.79 6.26 26.33
C GLY A 143 3.98 5.10 25.75
N ALA A 144 4.42 4.46 24.66
CA ALA A 144 3.77 3.26 24.11
C ALA A 144 4.01 2.01 24.95
N PRO A 145 3.22 0.93 24.80
CA PRO A 145 3.36 -0.28 25.58
C PRO A 145 4.79 -0.87 25.60
N ALA A 146 5.45 -0.93 24.45
CA ALA A 146 6.82 -1.45 24.33
C ALA A 146 7.84 -0.59 25.09
N ASN A 147 7.67 0.74 25.05
CA ASN A 147 8.51 1.68 25.80
C ASN A 147 8.35 1.50 27.31
N ARG A 148 7.08 1.43 27.78
CA ARG A 148 6.79 1.18 29.21
C ARG A 148 7.28 -0.19 29.69
N ALA A 149 7.26 -1.20 28.80
CA ALA A 149 7.77 -2.55 29.10
C ALA A 149 9.30 -2.64 29.04
N GLY A 150 10.02 -1.55 28.73
CA GLY A 150 11.46 -1.48 28.72
C GLY A 150 12.14 -2.18 27.54
N LEU A 151 11.46 -2.31 26.39
CA LEU A 151 12.11 -2.70 25.14
C LEU A 151 13.04 -1.58 24.66
N ARG A 152 14.18 -1.95 24.09
CA ARG A 152 15.25 -1.03 23.69
C ARG A 152 15.73 -1.32 22.27
N TYR A 153 16.43 -0.35 21.68
CA TYR A 153 17.14 -0.55 20.42
C TYR A 153 18.05 -1.78 20.48
N GLY A 154 17.99 -2.61 19.45
CA GLY A 154 18.81 -3.79 19.29
C GLY A 154 18.27 -5.06 19.97
N ASP A 155 17.24 -4.99 20.82
CA ASP A 155 16.59 -6.18 21.37
C ASP A 155 16.04 -7.06 20.26
N LYS A 156 16.50 -8.33 20.18
CA LYS A 156 16.00 -9.27 19.17
C LYS A 156 14.75 -9.95 19.68
N ILE A 157 13.78 -10.11 18.81
CA ILE A 157 12.54 -10.84 19.09
C ILE A 157 12.76 -12.31 18.77
N VAL A 158 12.83 -13.13 19.80
CA VAL A 158 13.10 -14.58 19.70
C VAL A 158 11.81 -15.37 19.54
N GLU A 159 10.77 -14.97 20.30
CA GLU A 159 9.47 -15.65 20.33
C GLU A 159 8.36 -14.64 20.58
N VAL A 160 7.17 -14.89 19.99
CA VAL A 160 5.93 -14.16 20.27
C VAL A 160 4.81 -15.16 20.47
N ASN A 161 4.13 -15.11 21.61
CA ASN A 161 2.99 -15.99 21.97
C ASN A 161 3.29 -17.49 21.81
N GLY A 162 4.49 -17.94 22.17
CA GLY A 162 4.92 -19.34 22.03
C GLY A 162 5.39 -19.72 20.60
N LYS A 163 5.36 -18.79 19.65
CA LYS A 163 5.80 -19.04 18.27
C LYS A 163 7.23 -18.55 18.08
N PRO A 164 8.16 -19.37 17.55
CA PRO A 164 9.53 -18.95 17.27
C PRO A 164 9.58 -17.94 16.12
N MET A 165 10.32 -16.83 16.32
CA MET A 165 10.46 -15.71 15.39
C MET A 165 11.83 -15.58 14.74
N LEU A 166 12.84 -16.34 15.20
CA LEU A 166 14.16 -16.30 14.56
C LEU A 166 14.09 -16.76 13.10
N GLY A 167 14.76 -16.03 12.22
CA GLY A 167 14.74 -16.27 10.78
C GLY A 167 13.45 -15.86 10.06
N LYS A 168 12.45 -15.37 10.78
CA LYS A 168 11.21 -14.83 10.18
C LYS A 168 11.40 -13.37 9.79
N PRO A 169 10.89 -12.94 8.60
CA PRO A 169 10.96 -11.55 8.20
C PRO A 169 10.05 -10.67 9.06
N PHE A 170 10.42 -9.39 9.20
CA PHE A 170 9.71 -8.46 10.09
C PHE A 170 8.19 -8.36 9.84
N PRO A 171 7.62 -8.52 8.63
CA PRO A 171 6.17 -8.49 8.47
C PRO A 171 5.46 -9.61 9.24
N THR A 172 6.02 -10.84 9.23
CA THR A 172 5.50 -11.97 10.00
C THR A 172 5.54 -11.68 11.51
N VAL A 173 6.66 -11.13 11.99
CA VAL A 173 6.82 -10.77 13.41
C VAL A 173 5.88 -9.64 13.81
N ARG A 174 5.73 -8.62 12.94
CA ARG A 174 4.79 -7.52 13.14
C ARG A 174 3.35 -8.02 13.33
N ASP A 175 2.92 -8.95 12.51
CA ASP A 175 1.55 -9.46 12.54
C ASP A 175 1.27 -10.22 13.84
N GLU A 176 2.24 -10.93 14.40
CA GLU A 176 2.14 -11.56 15.73
C GLU A 176 2.20 -10.55 16.89
N LEU A 177 2.89 -9.42 16.72
CA LEU A 177 2.94 -8.35 17.72
C LEU A 177 1.66 -7.50 17.75
N ARG A 178 0.96 -7.40 16.62
CA ARG A 178 -0.35 -6.75 16.53
C ARG A 178 -1.44 -7.66 17.09
N GLY A 179 -2.59 -7.09 17.39
CA GLY A 179 -3.76 -7.83 17.88
C GLY A 179 -4.73 -6.93 18.60
N PRO A 180 -5.90 -7.45 19.03
CA PRO A 180 -6.94 -6.65 19.66
C PRO A 180 -6.43 -5.88 20.89
N ARG A 181 -6.96 -4.68 21.10
CA ARG A 181 -6.66 -3.84 22.26
C ARG A 181 -6.91 -4.60 23.56
N GLY A 182 -6.01 -4.46 24.53
CA GLY A 182 -6.11 -5.11 25.84
C GLY A 182 -5.63 -6.56 25.88
N THR A 183 -5.33 -7.19 24.74
CA THR A 183 -4.73 -8.52 24.71
C THR A 183 -3.23 -8.46 25.04
N VAL A 184 -2.70 -9.56 25.60
CA VAL A 184 -1.29 -9.65 25.97
C VAL A 184 -0.47 -10.21 24.79
N ALA A 185 0.62 -9.53 24.45
CA ALA A 185 1.70 -10.09 23.64
C ALA A 185 2.77 -10.62 24.59
N LYS A 186 3.01 -11.95 24.57
CA LYS A 186 4.07 -12.59 25.36
C LYS A 186 5.30 -12.73 24.48
N LEU A 187 6.39 -12.05 24.84
CA LEU A 187 7.62 -12.02 24.07
C LEU A 187 8.75 -12.70 24.83
N VAL A 188 9.57 -13.45 24.10
CA VAL A 188 10.94 -13.77 24.52
C VAL A 188 11.86 -12.88 23.69
N ILE A 189 12.64 -12.04 24.35
CA ILE A 189 13.61 -11.16 23.70
C ILE A 189 15.03 -11.56 24.08
N GLU A 190 15.98 -11.27 23.20
CA GLU A 190 17.41 -11.36 23.48
C GLU A 190 18.00 -9.95 23.53
N ARG A 191 18.47 -9.54 24.70
CA ARG A 191 19.02 -8.19 24.96
C ARG A 191 20.28 -7.95 24.14
N TYR A 192 20.30 -6.81 23.44
CA TYR A 192 21.50 -6.35 22.75
C TYR A 192 22.67 -6.16 23.72
N GLY A 193 23.86 -6.60 23.33
CA GLY A 193 25.11 -6.47 24.09
C GLY A 193 25.34 -7.53 25.15
N THR A 194 24.31 -8.10 25.78
CA THR A 194 24.47 -9.14 26.81
C THR A 194 24.09 -10.54 26.35
N GLY A 195 23.26 -10.64 25.29
CA GLY A 195 22.68 -11.90 24.82
C GLY A 195 21.71 -12.57 25.81
N LYS A 196 21.39 -11.92 26.92
CA LYS A 196 20.47 -12.47 27.93
C LYS A 196 19.07 -12.52 27.37
N ARG A 197 18.38 -13.65 27.53
CA ARG A 197 16.97 -13.80 27.19
C ARG A 197 16.07 -13.40 28.35
N GLU A 198 15.03 -12.65 28.04
CA GLU A 198 14.05 -12.17 29.00
C GLU A 198 12.63 -12.38 28.46
N ASN A 199 11.73 -12.78 29.37
CA ASN A 199 10.29 -12.86 29.06
C ASN A 199 9.66 -11.51 29.40
N ILE A 200 8.93 -10.95 28.43
CA ILE A 200 8.25 -9.66 28.59
C ILE A 200 6.80 -9.84 28.15
N GLU A 201 5.86 -9.43 28.98
CA GLU A 201 4.44 -9.36 28.65
C GLU A 201 4.06 -7.91 28.38
N ILE A 202 3.42 -7.68 27.24
CA ILE A 202 3.01 -6.33 26.81
C ILE A 202 1.53 -6.34 26.50
N ILE A 203 0.76 -5.53 27.21
CA ILE A 203 -0.65 -5.32 26.89
C ILE A 203 -0.71 -4.46 25.64
N ARG A 204 -1.31 -4.99 24.57
CA ARG A 204 -1.53 -4.24 23.32
C ARG A 204 -2.46 -3.07 23.56
N ASP A 205 -2.10 -1.92 23.04
CA ASP A 205 -2.93 -0.70 23.13
C ASP A 205 -2.98 0.02 21.79
N ALA A 206 -3.81 1.07 21.73
CA ALA A 206 -3.84 1.97 20.60
C ALA A 206 -2.50 2.74 20.52
N VAL A 207 -1.79 2.52 19.43
CA VAL A 207 -0.52 3.21 19.14
C VAL A 207 -0.80 4.26 18.08
N SER A 208 -0.45 5.51 18.38
CA SER A 208 -0.56 6.59 17.42
C SER A 208 0.48 6.43 16.31
N THR A 209 0.04 6.60 15.08
CA THR A 209 0.90 6.70 13.89
C THR A 209 0.72 8.11 13.32
N PRO A 210 1.52 9.07 13.79
CA PRO A 210 1.35 10.45 13.34
C PRO A 210 1.62 10.59 11.85
N SER A 211 0.86 11.44 11.19
CA SER A 211 1.09 11.83 9.79
C SER A 211 2.34 12.69 9.64
N ILE A 212 2.59 13.53 10.65
CA ILE A 212 3.79 14.36 10.75
C ILE A 212 4.82 13.61 11.57
N SER A 213 5.82 13.01 10.90
CA SER A 213 6.89 12.27 11.57
C SER A 213 7.88 13.19 12.28
N GLU A 214 8.14 14.38 11.70
CA GLU A 214 9.07 15.36 12.22
C GLU A 214 8.62 16.78 11.88
N ALA A 215 8.82 17.72 12.83
CA ALA A 215 8.63 19.16 12.62
C ALA A 215 9.62 19.95 13.47
N TYR A 216 10.56 20.64 12.84
CA TYR A 216 11.63 21.41 13.50
C TYR A 216 12.11 22.60 12.66
N MET A 217 12.82 23.54 13.27
CA MET A 217 13.52 24.61 12.56
C MET A 217 14.79 24.05 11.93
N PHE A 218 14.80 23.95 10.61
CA PHE A 218 15.97 23.47 9.83
C PHE A 218 17.14 24.45 9.89
N ARG A 219 16.82 25.74 9.81
CA ARG A 219 17.72 26.89 9.99
C ARG A 219 16.90 28.06 10.56
N PRO A 220 17.55 29.15 11.07
CA PRO A 220 16.83 30.36 11.43
C PRO A 220 15.89 30.83 10.30
N GLY A 221 14.62 30.97 10.60
CA GLY A 221 13.58 31.37 9.65
C GLY A 221 13.06 30.27 8.71
N ILE A 222 13.65 29.06 8.68
CA ILE A 222 13.23 27.96 7.80
C ILE A 222 12.73 26.78 8.64
N GLY A 223 11.44 26.49 8.57
CA GLY A 223 10.83 25.31 9.17
C GLY A 223 10.85 24.11 8.22
N TYR A 224 10.93 22.94 8.78
CA TYR A 224 10.80 21.66 8.07
C TYR A 224 9.68 20.84 8.68
N ILE A 225 8.80 20.30 7.84
CA ILE A 225 7.69 19.42 8.22
C ILE A 225 7.73 18.18 7.33
N ALA A 226 7.98 17.02 7.94
CA ALA A 226 7.95 15.73 7.24
C ALA A 226 6.56 15.09 7.40
N MET A 227 5.85 14.96 6.29
CA MET A 227 4.53 14.30 6.23
C MET A 227 4.68 12.89 5.66
N THR A 228 5.42 12.00 6.34
CA THR A 228 5.73 10.65 5.83
C THR A 228 4.75 9.57 6.30
N GLY A 229 3.87 9.87 7.27
CA GLY A 229 2.94 8.92 7.87
C GLY A 229 1.62 8.72 7.10
N GLY A 230 1.49 9.25 5.90
CA GLY A 230 0.25 9.24 5.11
C GLY A 230 -0.76 10.29 5.52
N PHE A 231 -1.86 10.41 4.79
CA PHE A 231 -2.98 11.30 5.12
C PHE A 231 -4.04 10.55 5.91
N ASN A 232 -4.01 10.70 7.23
CA ASN A 232 -4.89 10.09 8.21
C ASN A 232 -5.87 11.10 8.79
N ARG A 233 -6.82 10.69 9.61
CA ARG A 233 -7.84 11.60 10.18
C ARG A 233 -7.28 12.74 11.02
N THR A 234 -6.09 12.59 11.59
CA THR A 234 -5.42 13.60 12.44
C THR A 234 -4.45 14.49 11.68
N THR A 235 -4.20 14.23 10.38
CA THR A 235 -3.17 14.92 9.58
C THR A 235 -3.30 16.43 9.62
N PHE A 236 -4.49 16.95 9.39
CA PHE A 236 -4.68 18.41 9.37
C PHE A 236 -4.45 19.06 10.74
N ASP A 237 -4.89 18.42 11.82
CA ASP A 237 -4.65 18.94 13.17
C ASP A 237 -3.17 18.89 13.55
N GLU A 238 -2.47 17.81 13.21
CA GLU A 238 -1.03 17.67 13.38
C GLU A 238 -0.27 18.71 12.57
N PHE A 239 -0.65 18.91 11.31
CA PHE A 239 -0.08 19.92 10.43
C PHE A 239 -0.26 21.33 10.99
N ARG A 240 -1.47 21.70 11.42
CA ARG A 240 -1.74 22.99 12.04
C ARG A 240 -0.93 23.19 13.32
N ALA A 241 -0.79 22.15 14.13
CA ALA A 241 0.02 22.21 15.36
C ALA A 241 1.50 22.46 15.03
N ALA A 242 2.04 21.73 14.03
CA ALA A 242 3.42 21.92 13.55
C ALA A 242 3.65 23.33 13.03
N MET A 243 2.77 23.84 12.15
CA MET A 243 2.85 25.21 11.63
C MET A 243 2.84 26.25 12.74
N ARG A 244 1.91 26.15 13.70
CA ARG A 244 1.85 27.09 14.84
C ARG A 244 3.13 27.06 15.68
N LYS A 245 3.64 25.84 15.98
CA LYS A 245 4.89 25.68 16.74
C LYS A 245 6.08 26.32 16.04
N LEU A 246 6.25 26.09 14.74
CA LEU A 246 7.35 26.63 13.98
C LEU A 246 7.24 28.15 13.78
N LYS A 247 6.03 28.68 13.56
CA LYS A 247 5.80 30.14 13.52
C LYS A 247 6.16 30.83 14.85
N ALA A 248 5.81 30.21 15.97
CA ALA A 248 6.20 30.71 17.29
C ALA A 248 7.73 30.71 17.51
N GLN A 249 8.47 29.88 16.76
CA GLN A 249 9.94 29.83 16.77
C GLN A 249 10.58 30.77 15.71
N GLY A 250 9.78 31.61 15.04
CA GLY A 250 10.27 32.56 14.05
C GLY A 250 10.39 32.02 12.62
N MET A 251 9.63 30.97 12.28
CA MET A 251 9.58 30.46 10.90
C MET A 251 8.99 31.50 9.94
N GLN A 252 9.70 31.75 8.84
CA GLN A 252 9.29 32.62 7.74
C GLN A 252 9.09 31.86 6.44
N HIS A 253 9.70 30.66 6.27
CA HIS A 253 9.64 29.78 5.11
C HIS A 253 9.45 28.35 5.58
N VAL A 254 8.76 27.51 4.79
CA VAL A 254 8.53 26.11 5.16
C VAL A 254 8.94 25.16 4.03
N ILE A 255 9.62 24.09 4.42
CA ILE A 255 9.87 22.91 3.58
C ILE A 255 8.86 21.85 4.02
N LEU A 256 8.02 21.44 3.08
CA LEU A 256 7.04 20.37 3.28
C LEU A 256 7.51 19.11 2.56
N ASP A 257 7.87 18.07 3.30
CA ASP A 257 8.41 16.84 2.73
C ASP A 257 7.32 15.77 2.60
N LEU A 258 6.96 15.46 1.33
CA LEU A 258 6.00 14.41 0.95
C LEU A 258 6.70 13.17 0.36
N ARG A 259 8.02 13.10 0.41
CA ARG A 259 8.73 11.92 -0.10
C ARG A 259 8.36 10.67 0.70
N GLY A 260 8.07 9.60 -0.02
CA GLY A 260 7.60 8.33 0.60
C GLY A 260 6.17 8.35 1.11
N ASN A 261 5.42 9.45 0.92
CA ASN A 261 4.02 9.53 1.32
C ASN A 261 3.09 8.99 0.23
N GLY A 262 2.56 7.79 0.41
CA GLY A 262 1.64 7.12 -0.52
C GLY A 262 0.23 7.69 -0.58
N GLY A 263 -0.05 8.81 0.11
CA GLY A 263 -1.39 9.41 0.16
C GLY A 263 -2.22 8.98 1.35
N GLY A 264 -3.52 8.83 1.16
CA GLY A 264 -4.49 8.48 2.20
C GLY A 264 -5.81 9.24 2.02
N LEU A 265 -6.35 9.83 3.07
CA LEU A 265 -7.63 10.53 3.05
C LEU A 265 -7.58 11.82 2.23
N VAL A 266 -8.33 11.87 1.14
CA VAL A 266 -8.41 13.01 0.20
C VAL A 266 -8.84 14.31 0.91
N ASN A 267 -9.80 14.24 1.83
CA ASN A 267 -10.24 15.41 2.59
C ASN A 267 -9.12 16.03 3.46
N GLN A 268 -8.16 15.24 3.92
CA GLN A 268 -7.04 15.75 4.69
C GLN A 268 -6.04 16.51 3.81
N ALA A 269 -5.77 16.03 2.61
CA ALA A 269 -4.97 16.75 1.62
C ALA A 269 -5.68 18.05 1.20
N TYR A 270 -7.00 18.00 1.01
CA TYR A 270 -7.82 19.19 0.77
C TYR A 270 -7.63 20.23 1.88
N TYR A 271 -7.75 19.87 3.16
CA TYR A 271 -7.62 20.81 4.27
C TYR A 271 -6.22 21.43 4.36
N VAL A 272 -5.18 20.64 4.09
CA VAL A 272 -3.81 21.17 4.07
C VAL A 272 -3.63 22.14 2.89
N ALA A 273 -4.07 21.79 1.67
CA ALA A 273 -4.03 22.67 0.51
C ALA A 273 -4.83 23.96 0.73
N ASN A 274 -6.05 23.83 1.31
CA ASN A 274 -6.93 24.95 1.64
C ASN A 274 -6.30 25.96 2.61
N THR A 275 -5.28 25.54 3.38
CA THR A 275 -4.54 26.47 4.25
C THR A 275 -3.81 27.55 3.45
N PHE A 276 -3.35 27.22 2.24
CA PHE A 276 -2.42 28.05 1.46
C PHE A 276 -3.04 28.66 0.21
N LEU A 277 -4.19 28.17 -0.21
CA LEU A 277 -4.84 28.59 -1.46
C LEU A 277 -5.96 29.59 -1.17
N GLU A 278 -6.13 30.54 -2.07
CA GLU A 278 -7.19 31.56 -2.02
C GLU A 278 -8.54 30.93 -2.32
N SER A 279 -9.59 31.54 -1.76
CA SER A 279 -10.97 31.11 -2.02
C SER A 279 -11.28 31.13 -3.53
N GLY A 280 -11.84 30.01 -4.00
CA GLY A 280 -12.15 29.79 -5.41
C GLY A 280 -11.08 29.08 -6.23
N GLN A 281 -9.83 28.98 -5.75
CA GLN A 281 -8.78 28.20 -6.43
C GLN A 281 -9.08 26.71 -6.34
N THR A 282 -9.08 26.03 -7.51
CA THR A 282 -9.40 24.59 -7.57
C THR A 282 -8.27 23.76 -6.93
N ILE A 283 -8.61 22.91 -5.95
CA ILE A 283 -7.66 21.97 -5.35
C ILE A 283 -7.60 20.69 -6.16
N PHE A 284 -8.76 20.11 -6.51
CA PHE A 284 -8.84 18.96 -7.42
C PHE A 284 -10.23 18.82 -8.02
N THR A 285 -10.32 18.09 -9.13
CA THR A 285 -11.59 17.72 -9.76
C THR A 285 -11.70 16.20 -9.81
N GLN A 286 -12.79 15.66 -9.26
CA GLN A 286 -13.14 14.25 -9.36
C GLN A 286 -14.15 14.06 -10.49
N LYS A 287 -13.87 13.10 -11.37
CA LYS A 287 -14.78 12.70 -12.46
C LYS A 287 -15.10 11.22 -12.30
N GLY A 288 -16.35 10.84 -12.47
CA GLY A 288 -16.77 9.46 -12.48
C GLY A 288 -17.39 9.06 -13.81
N ARG A 289 -17.84 7.81 -13.92
CA ARG A 289 -18.48 7.24 -15.14
C ARG A 289 -19.66 8.07 -15.62
N GLN A 290 -20.43 8.60 -14.69
CA GLN A 290 -21.57 9.48 -15.05
C GLN A 290 -21.12 10.93 -15.07
N ARG A 291 -21.44 11.70 -16.13
CA ARG A 291 -21.12 13.13 -16.22
C ARG A 291 -21.61 13.95 -15.01
N ARG A 292 -22.73 13.56 -14.40
CA ARG A 292 -23.29 14.21 -13.19
C ARG A 292 -22.46 13.96 -11.93
N SER A 293 -21.52 13.02 -11.95
CA SER A 293 -20.64 12.74 -10.80
C SER A 293 -19.35 13.59 -10.83
N ALA A 294 -19.15 14.41 -11.84
CA ALA A 294 -18.03 15.34 -11.86
C ALA A 294 -18.21 16.42 -10.78
N ARG A 295 -17.23 16.54 -9.87
CA ARG A 295 -17.20 17.56 -8.80
C ARG A 295 -15.86 18.23 -8.78
N SER A 296 -15.84 19.55 -8.72
CA SER A 296 -14.64 20.34 -8.46
C SER A 296 -14.65 20.76 -6.99
N TYR A 297 -13.51 20.63 -6.35
CA TYR A 297 -13.27 21.01 -4.97
C TYR A 297 -12.30 22.18 -4.97
N ALA A 298 -12.80 23.36 -4.62
CA ALA A 298 -12.03 24.59 -4.57
C ALA A 298 -11.71 24.95 -3.10
N ALA A 299 -10.68 25.74 -2.91
CA ALA A 299 -10.36 26.33 -1.61
C ALA A 299 -11.48 27.28 -1.19
N GLU A 300 -11.76 27.32 0.11
CA GLU A 300 -12.79 28.15 0.73
C GLU A 300 -12.19 29.11 1.77
N ASN A 301 -10.86 29.15 1.90
CA ASN A 301 -10.16 29.95 2.90
C ASN A 301 -10.09 31.43 2.48
N PRO A 302 -10.73 32.34 3.20
CA PRO A 302 -10.66 33.78 2.88
C PRO A 302 -9.33 34.43 3.30
N ASN A 303 -8.52 33.76 4.13
CA ASN A 303 -7.27 34.28 4.65
C ASN A 303 -6.17 33.20 4.55
N PRO A 304 -5.65 32.95 3.34
CA PRO A 304 -4.63 31.94 3.14
C PRO A 304 -3.33 32.29 3.87
N ASP A 305 -2.64 31.26 4.30
CA ASP A 305 -1.31 31.39 4.89
C ASP A 305 -0.27 31.64 3.78
N ASN A 306 0.29 32.84 3.72
CA ASN A 306 1.20 33.27 2.68
C ASN A 306 2.68 32.90 2.94
N THR A 307 2.96 32.06 3.94
CA THR A 307 4.34 31.54 4.18
C THR A 307 4.88 30.90 2.89
N PRO A 308 6.04 31.31 2.35
CA PRO A 308 6.64 30.66 1.20
C PRO A 308 6.93 29.19 1.45
N ILE A 309 6.57 28.32 0.45
CA ILE A 309 6.61 26.88 0.60
C ILE A 309 7.50 26.28 -0.50
N VAL A 310 8.32 25.30 -0.10
CA VAL A 310 8.94 24.33 -0.99
C VAL A 310 8.37 22.95 -0.63
N VAL A 311 7.90 22.22 -1.63
CA VAL A 311 7.38 20.84 -1.44
C VAL A 311 8.38 19.85 -2.05
N MET A 312 8.82 18.89 -1.23
CA MET A 312 9.71 17.82 -1.69
C MET A 312 8.89 16.57 -2.03
N VAL A 313 9.14 16.00 -3.21
CA VAL A 313 8.42 14.83 -3.73
C VAL A 313 9.37 13.78 -4.32
N ASN A 314 8.94 12.53 -4.43
CA ASN A 314 9.66 11.46 -5.13
C ASN A 314 8.69 10.43 -5.75
N GLY A 315 9.21 9.40 -6.41
CA GLY A 315 8.42 8.34 -7.04
C GLY A 315 7.48 7.54 -6.11
N SER A 316 7.62 7.69 -4.80
CA SER A 316 6.71 7.11 -3.80
C SER A 316 5.67 8.10 -3.27
N THR A 317 5.69 9.36 -3.72
CA THR A 317 4.66 10.36 -3.44
C THR A 317 3.44 10.05 -4.31
N ALA A 318 2.29 9.72 -3.71
CA ALA A 318 1.14 9.21 -4.47
C ALA A 318 -0.22 9.73 -3.97
N SER A 319 -1.25 9.71 -4.86
CA SER A 319 -2.67 9.89 -4.52
C SER A 319 -2.96 11.23 -3.81
N ALA A 320 -3.44 11.24 -2.57
CA ALA A 320 -3.73 12.47 -1.79
C ALA A 320 -2.52 13.40 -1.67
N SER A 321 -1.28 12.86 -1.64
CA SER A 321 -0.06 13.66 -1.67
C SER A 321 0.11 14.39 -3.01
N GLU A 322 -0.30 13.74 -4.11
CA GLU A 322 -0.26 14.35 -5.44
C GLU A 322 -1.33 15.42 -5.59
N ILE A 323 -2.50 15.26 -4.95
CA ILE A 323 -3.52 16.32 -4.86
C ILE A 323 -2.93 17.57 -4.20
N LEU A 324 -2.27 17.41 -3.06
CA LEU A 324 -1.66 18.54 -2.34
C LEU A 324 -0.55 19.20 -3.16
N ALA A 325 0.40 18.41 -3.65
CA ALA A 325 1.53 18.92 -4.43
C ALA A 325 1.06 19.58 -5.74
N GLY A 326 0.16 18.93 -6.48
CA GLY A 326 -0.38 19.43 -7.72
C GLY A 326 -1.19 20.73 -7.55
N ALA A 327 -2.06 20.78 -6.53
CA ALA A 327 -2.82 22.00 -6.26
C ALA A 327 -1.92 23.19 -5.93
N LEU A 328 -0.86 22.99 -5.13
CA LEU A 328 0.09 24.05 -4.82
C LEU A 328 0.95 24.46 -6.03
N GLN A 329 1.26 23.50 -6.91
CA GLN A 329 2.00 23.74 -8.15
C GLN A 329 1.16 24.50 -9.17
N ASP A 330 -0.05 24.06 -9.44
CA ASP A 330 -0.93 24.61 -10.48
C ASP A 330 -1.34 26.07 -10.20
N HIS A 331 -1.26 26.49 -8.94
CA HIS A 331 -1.54 27.86 -8.52
C HIS A 331 -0.27 28.67 -8.22
N ASP A 332 0.91 28.20 -8.66
CA ASP A 332 2.21 28.85 -8.39
C ASP A 332 2.45 29.18 -6.91
N ARG A 333 1.80 28.39 -6.02
CA ARG A 333 1.84 28.64 -4.57
C ARG A 333 3.06 28.05 -3.89
N ALA A 334 3.63 26.99 -4.46
CA ALA A 334 4.83 26.32 -3.95
C ALA A 334 5.78 25.92 -5.08
N LEU A 335 7.07 25.95 -4.77
CA LEU A 335 8.08 25.31 -5.60
C LEU A 335 8.11 23.80 -5.30
N ILE A 336 7.89 22.97 -6.32
CA ILE A 336 7.98 21.52 -6.21
C ILE A 336 9.40 21.08 -6.56
N VAL A 337 10.03 20.29 -5.70
CA VAL A 337 11.41 19.83 -5.85
C VAL A 337 11.51 18.32 -5.66
N GLY A 338 12.24 17.65 -6.53
CA GLY A 338 12.49 16.21 -6.43
C GLY A 338 12.30 15.46 -7.74
N GLU A 339 11.73 14.28 -7.66
CA GLU A 339 11.48 13.38 -8.78
C GLU A 339 10.01 13.40 -9.17
N ASN A 340 9.66 12.82 -10.34
CA ASN A 340 8.27 12.59 -10.71
C ASN A 340 7.57 11.74 -9.66
N THR A 341 6.31 12.12 -9.34
CA THR A 341 5.47 11.38 -8.41
C THR A 341 4.94 10.10 -9.02
N PHE A 342 4.26 9.27 -8.24
CA PHE A 342 3.77 7.95 -8.64
C PHE A 342 2.76 8.00 -9.80
N GLY A 343 1.88 9.02 -9.84
CA GLY A 343 0.86 9.18 -10.88
C GLY A 343 -0.46 8.45 -10.58
N LYS A 344 -0.84 8.28 -9.31
CA LYS A 344 -2.14 7.69 -8.94
C LYS A 344 -3.26 8.74 -9.03
N GLY A 345 -3.96 8.79 -10.17
CA GLY A 345 -5.09 9.68 -10.43
C GLY A 345 -6.46 9.07 -10.10
N LEU A 346 -6.55 8.02 -9.30
CA LEU A 346 -7.81 7.34 -8.95
C LEU A 346 -8.19 7.64 -7.50
N VAL A 347 -9.48 7.97 -7.29
CA VAL A 347 -10.10 8.08 -5.97
C VAL A 347 -10.94 6.84 -5.73
N GLN A 348 -10.68 6.15 -4.65
CA GLN A 348 -11.34 4.91 -4.28
C GLN A 348 -12.32 5.11 -3.14
N ASN A 349 -13.47 4.45 -3.21
CA ASN A 349 -14.49 4.44 -2.16
C ASN A 349 -14.70 3.02 -1.60
N PRO A 350 -14.90 2.88 -0.30
CA PRO A 350 -15.23 1.59 0.29
C PRO A 350 -16.70 1.24 0.06
N TYR A 351 -16.96 0.02 -0.39
CA TYR A 351 -18.28 -0.57 -0.54
C TYR A 351 -18.37 -1.80 0.36
N MET A 352 -19.31 -1.74 1.32
CA MET A 352 -19.52 -2.84 2.27
C MET A 352 -20.26 -3.99 1.61
N LEU A 353 -19.76 -5.20 1.77
CA LEU A 353 -20.41 -6.45 1.42
C LEU A 353 -20.79 -7.20 2.68
N LYS A 354 -21.55 -8.29 2.53
CA LYS A 354 -21.99 -9.12 3.67
C LYS A 354 -20.83 -9.75 4.45
N TYR A 355 -19.75 -10.12 3.76
CA TYR A 355 -18.61 -10.85 4.34
C TYR A 355 -17.28 -10.14 4.18
N GLY A 356 -17.27 -8.91 3.67
CA GLY A 356 -16.05 -8.12 3.47
C GLY A 356 -16.36 -6.75 2.91
N SER A 357 -15.38 -6.13 2.28
CA SER A 357 -15.49 -4.80 1.68
C SER A 357 -14.66 -4.71 0.41
N MET A 358 -15.15 -3.97 -0.56
CA MET A 358 -14.37 -3.61 -1.75
C MET A 358 -13.96 -2.15 -1.68
N LEU A 359 -12.77 -1.85 -2.12
CA LEU A 359 -12.28 -0.52 -2.37
C LEU A 359 -12.22 -0.34 -3.89
N LEU A 360 -13.15 0.45 -4.45
CA LEU A 360 -13.30 0.70 -5.89
C LEU A 360 -13.07 2.15 -6.22
#